data_5717a7498e2410fca4e9cc0674879896
#
_entry.id   5717a7498e2410fca4e9cc0674879896
#
_cell.length_a   1.000
_cell.length_b   1.000
_cell.length_c   1.000
_cell.angle_alpha   90.00
_cell.angle_beta   90.00
_cell.angle_gamma   90.00
#
_symmetry.space_group_name_H-M   'P 1'
#
loop_
_entity.id
_entity.type
_entity.pdbx_description
1 polymer ?
#
loop_
_entity_poly.entity_id
_entity_poly.type
_entity_poly.pdbx_seq_one_letter_code
_entity_poly.pdbx_strand_id
1 'polypeptide(L)'
;MNILLNEVECRVLGALVEKEITTPEYYPLSLNALVNACNQKSNRDPVMNLDEAKVREALHSLDGQSLVRSVSGSDSRVTKYEHRLQEAFNFYRHEIAIVCLLLLRGPQTPGEIRGRAERMHHFDDLGAVQSSLQHLMKREPPLVKALPRQPGTKEVRYVHLFSGEVDRGESNSAGEPEAAEKSADAGRITKLEEEVSELRRELSELKQQYALFKKQFE
;
A
#
# COMPACT_ATOMS: atom_id res chain seq x y z
N MET A 1 25.03 1.12 1.25
CA MET A 1 24.37 0.45 2.39
C MET A 1 23.40 -0.55 1.78
N ASN A 2 23.56 -1.86 2.01
CA ASN A 2 22.68 -2.86 1.43
C ASN A 2 21.55 -3.11 2.42
N ILE A 3 20.40 -2.46 2.23
CA ILE A 3 19.23 -2.57 3.09
C ILE A 3 18.34 -3.66 2.50
N LEU A 4 17.98 -4.62 3.33
CA LEU A 4 17.07 -5.70 2.96
C LEU A 4 15.98 -5.81 4.02
N LEU A 5 14.78 -5.34 3.69
CA LEU A 5 13.63 -5.30 4.59
C LEU A 5 12.64 -6.42 4.25
N ASN A 6 12.09 -7.06 5.28
CA ASN A 6 10.94 -7.94 5.13
C ASN A 6 9.63 -7.13 5.05
N GLU A 7 8.51 -7.81 4.79
CA GLU A 7 7.20 -7.16 4.62
C GLU A 7 6.73 -6.40 5.87
N VAL A 8 7.01 -6.93 7.06
CA VAL A 8 6.63 -6.30 8.33
C VAL A 8 7.46 -5.04 8.57
N GLU A 9 8.76 -5.10 8.30
CA GLU A 9 9.67 -3.95 8.38
C GLU A 9 9.27 -2.84 7.38
N CYS A 10 8.94 -3.21 6.14
CA CYS A 10 8.41 -2.26 5.17
C CYS A 10 7.12 -1.58 5.65
N ARG A 11 6.19 -2.36 6.26
CA ARG A 11 4.96 -1.85 6.81
C ARG A 11 5.20 -0.89 7.97
N VAL A 12 6.07 -1.24 8.91
CA VAL A 12 6.42 -0.43 10.08
C VAL A 12 7.08 0.88 9.64
N LEU A 13 8.07 0.79 8.76
CA LEU A 13 8.79 1.95 8.25
C LEU A 13 7.86 2.90 7.45
N GLY A 14 7.06 2.34 6.54
CA GLY A 14 6.08 3.10 5.77
C GLY A 14 5.02 3.77 6.66
N ALA A 15 4.57 3.09 7.72
CA ALA A 15 3.61 3.67 8.66
C ALA A 15 4.21 4.84 9.45
N LEU A 16 5.47 4.75 9.88
CA LEU A 16 6.18 5.87 10.54
C LEU A 16 6.29 7.09 9.62
N VAL A 17 6.72 6.89 8.37
CA VAL A 17 6.83 7.97 7.36
C VAL A 17 5.47 8.62 7.09
N GLU A 18 4.43 7.79 6.84
CA GLU A 18 3.10 8.33 6.60
C GLU A 18 2.62 9.21 7.76
N LYS A 19 2.80 8.76 9.01
CA LYS A 19 2.30 9.49 10.20
C LYS A 19 3.10 10.74 10.50
N GLU A 20 4.39 10.76 10.26
CA GLU A 20 5.17 12.01 10.35
C GLU A 20 4.61 13.09 9.41
N ILE A 21 4.25 12.72 8.18
CA ILE A 21 3.78 13.68 7.18
C ILE A 21 2.31 14.06 7.38
N THR A 22 1.44 13.06 7.69
CA THR A 22 -0.03 13.27 7.67
C THR A 22 -0.62 13.65 9.03
N THR A 23 0.06 13.34 10.12
CA THR A 23 -0.37 13.61 11.50
C THR A 23 0.82 13.97 12.40
N PRO A 24 1.58 15.03 12.07
CA PRO A 24 2.82 15.39 12.78
C PRO A 24 2.60 15.70 14.27
N GLU A 25 1.41 16.14 14.64
CA GLU A 25 1.04 16.44 16.04
C GLU A 25 1.06 15.20 16.95
N TYR A 26 0.94 13.99 16.37
CA TYR A 26 1.00 12.72 17.11
C TYR A 26 2.34 12.00 16.96
N TYR A 27 3.26 12.57 16.19
CA TYR A 27 4.58 12.01 15.94
C TYR A 27 5.64 12.54 16.93
N PRO A 28 6.60 11.75 17.42
CA PRO A 28 6.84 10.32 17.21
C PRO A 28 5.77 9.40 17.83
N LEU A 29 5.63 8.15 17.29
CA LEU A 29 4.55 7.24 17.66
C LEU A 29 4.94 6.34 18.84
N SER A 30 4.00 6.11 19.77
CA SER A 30 4.11 5.00 20.73
C SER A 30 3.94 3.66 20.00
N LEU A 31 4.37 2.55 20.64
CA LEU A 31 4.21 1.21 20.07
C LEU A 31 2.75 0.91 19.72
N ASN A 32 1.80 1.18 20.62
CA ASN A 32 0.39 0.94 20.36
C ASN A 32 -0.14 1.79 19.18
N ALA A 33 0.22 3.06 19.09
CA ALA A 33 -0.14 3.91 17.95
C ALA A 33 0.43 3.37 16.63
N LEU A 34 1.66 2.85 16.66
CA LEU A 34 2.31 2.26 15.48
C LEU A 34 1.65 0.94 15.06
N VAL A 35 1.32 0.04 16.00
CA VAL A 35 0.55 -1.19 15.72
C VAL A 35 -0.77 -0.85 15.03
N ASN A 36 -1.51 0.14 15.56
CA ASN A 36 -2.75 0.61 14.95
C ASN A 36 -2.52 1.20 13.55
N ALA A 37 -1.44 1.96 13.34
CA ALA A 37 -1.09 2.52 12.04
C ALA A 37 -0.72 1.43 11.01
N CYS A 38 -0.03 0.36 11.43
CA CYS A 38 0.31 -0.77 10.57
C CYS A 38 -0.93 -1.56 10.13
N ASN A 39 -1.92 -1.72 11.00
CA ASN A 39 -3.11 -2.53 10.81
C ASN A 39 -4.31 -1.77 10.23
N GLN A 40 -4.12 -0.53 9.74
CA GLN A 40 -5.18 0.21 9.08
C GLN A 40 -5.76 -0.57 7.90
N LYS A 41 -7.10 -0.59 7.77
CA LYS A 41 -7.80 -1.25 6.66
C LYS A 41 -7.72 -0.47 5.35
N SER A 42 -7.45 0.83 5.43
CA SER A 42 -7.29 1.71 4.27
C SER A 42 -5.83 2.11 4.07
N ASN A 43 -5.47 2.39 2.83
CA ASN A 43 -4.11 2.80 2.44
C ASN A 43 -3.00 1.78 2.78
N ARG A 44 -3.36 0.51 2.84
CA ARG A 44 -2.47 -0.64 3.07
C ARG A 44 -2.80 -1.74 2.06
N ASP A 45 -1.76 -2.32 1.47
CA ASP A 45 -1.89 -3.47 0.59
C ASP A 45 -0.63 -4.35 0.76
N PRO A 46 -0.79 -5.60 1.23
CA PRO A 46 -2.01 -6.20 1.78
C PRO A 46 -2.43 -5.58 3.12
N VAL A 47 -3.68 -5.79 3.55
CA VAL A 47 -4.10 -5.48 4.92
C VAL A 47 -3.47 -6.52 5.84
N MET A 48 -2.80 -6.07 6.90
CA MET A 48 -2.14 -6.93 7.88
C MET A 48 -2.86 -6.88 9.23
N ASN A 49 -2.62 -7.91 10.05
CA ASN A 49 -3.03 -7.96 11.44
C ASN A 49 -1.82 -8.30 12.31
N LEU A 50 -0.97 -7.30 12.53
CA LEU A 50 0.26 -7.41 13.29
C LEU A 50 -0.02 -7.22 14.78
N ASP A 51 0.57 -8.08 15.61
CA ASP A 51 0.60 -7.90 17.06
C ASP A 51 1.79 -7.02 17.50
N GLU A 52 1.80 -6.65 18.78
CA GLU A 52 2.90 -5.83 19.33
C GLU A 52 4.25 -6.52 19.24
N ALA A 53 4.32 -7.86 19.36
CA ALA A 53 5.56 -8.61 19.33
C ALA A 53 6.24 -8.49 17.97
N LYS A 54 5.50 -8.69 16.88
CA LYS A 54 5.99 -8.56 15.51
C LYS A 54 6.43 -7.14 15.18
N VAL A 55 5.67 -6.12 15.62
CA VAL A 55 6.05 -4.72 15.40
C VAL A 55 7.31 -4.36 16.20
N ARG A 56 7.46 -4.87 17.42
CA ARG A 56 8.66 -4.66 18.24
C ARG A 56 9.90 -5.33 17.64
N GLU A 57 9.75 -6.56 17.11
CA GLU A 57 10.83 -7.25 16.41
C GLU A 57 11.27 -6.46 15.15
N ALA A 58 10.33 -5.99 14.35
CA ALA A 58 10.63 -5.14 13.19
C ALA A 58 11.32 -3.83 13.58
N LEU A 59 10.87 -3.17 14.66
CA LEU A 59 11.51 -1.96 15.17
C LEU A 59 12.95 -2.23 15.62
N HIS A 60 13.20 -3.35 16.27
CA HIS A 60 14.56 -3.73 16.70
C HIS A 60 15.49 -3.95 15.51
N SER A 61 15.00 -4.66 14.48
CA SER A 61 15.74 -4.88 13.23
C SER A 61 16.02 -3.56 12.48
N LEU A 62 15.01 -2.68 12.38
CA LEU A 62 15.14 -1.36 11.72
C LEU A 62 16.08 -0.42 12.50
N ASP A 63 16.11 -0.48 13.82
CA ASP A 63 17.05 0.27 14.67
C ASP A 63 18.49 -0.21 14.42
N GLY A 64 18.70 -1.53 14.35
CA GLY A 64 20.00 -2.13 13.98
C GLY A 64 20.50 -1.69 12.61
N GLN A 65 19.58 -1.38 11.67
CA GLN A 65 19.88 -0.83 10.34
C GLN A 65 19.95 0.71 10.32
N SER A 66 19.80 1.37 11.47
CA SER A 66 19.76 2.84 11.62
C SER A 66 18.64 3.53 10.82
N LEU A 67 17.55 2.84 10.55
CA LEU A 67 16.37 3.37 9.82
C LEU A 67 15.28 3.89 10.74
N VAL A 68 15.30 3.47 12.00
CA VAL A 68 14.38 3.89 13.06
C VAL A 68 15.21 4.20 14.30
N ARG A 69 14.70 5.02 15.19
CA ARG A 69 15.23 5.18 16.56
C ARG A 69 14.10 5.28 17.57
N SER A 70 14.42 4.87 18.80
CA SER A 70 13.57 5.11 19.95
C SER A 70 13.86 6.50 20.54
N VAL A 71 12.79 7.20 20.91
CA VAL A 71 12.85 8.51 21.55
C VAL A 71 12.16 8.41 22.92
N SER A 72 12.92 8.66 23.99
CA SER A 72 12.39 8.73 25.35
C SER A 72 12.54 10.17 25.82
N GLY A 73 11.43 10.86 26.06
CA GLY A 73 11.44 12.20 26.64
C GLY A 73 11.71 12.11 28.14
N SER A 74 12.39 13.12 28.73
CA SER A 74 12.61 13.22 30.19
C SER A 74 11.30 13.16 31.00
N ASP A 75 10.20 13.61 30.41
CA ASP A 75 8.89 13.70 31.05
C ASP A 75 7.89 12.62 30.59
N SER A 76 8.29 11.75 29.65
CA SER A 76 7.42 10.69 29.12
C SER A 76 7.89 9.31 29.55
N ARG A 77 7.00 8.56 30.23
CA ARG A 77 7.24 7.15 30.60
C ARG A 77 7.04 6.18 29.42
N VAL A 78 6.59 6.68 28.27
CA VAL A 78 6.27 5.86 27.10
C VAL A 78 7.36 6.10 26.05
N THR A 79 8.05 5.02 25.67
CA THR A 79 8.98 5.02 24.53
C THR A 79 8.20 5.28 23.24
N LYS A 80 8.68 6.21 22.44
CA LYS A 80 8.16 6.54 21.11
C LYS A 80 9.20 6.19 20.05
N TYR A 81 8.76 6.08 18.82
CA TYR A 81 9.58 5.64 17.68
C TYR A 81 9.44 6.62 16.53
N GLU A 82 10.55 6.90 15.86
CA GLU A 82 10.60 7.74 14.66
C GLU A 82 11.52 7.10 13.61
N HIS A 83 11.22 7.37 12.32
CA HIS A 83 12.09 6.92 11.24
C HIS A 83 13.28 7.88 11.03
N ARG A 84 14.33 7.36 10.40
CA ARG A 84 15.55 8.10 10.06
C ARG A 84 15.84 8.09 8.55
N LEU A 85 14.83 7.91 7.72
CA LEU A 85 15.00 7.82 6.26
C LEU A 85 15.58 9.10 5.66
N GLN A 86 15.26 10.25 6.23
CA GLN A 86 15.81 11.52 5.78
C GLN A 86 17.33 11.60 6.04
N GLU A 87 17.78 11.13 7.19
CA GLU A 87 19.20 11.07 7.53
C GLU A 87 19.95 10.01 6.68
N ALA A 88 19.30 8.88 6.41
CA ALA A 88 19.91 7.78 5.67
C ALA A 88 20.00 8.04 4.16
N PHE A 89 19.02 8.74 3.57
CA PHE A 89 18.90 8.85 2.12
C PHE A 89 18.80 10.27 1.59
N ASN A 90 18.59 11.27 2.44
CA ASN A 90 18.41 12.67 2.05
C ASN A 90 17.35 12.83 0.95
N PHE A 91 16.13 12.36 1.21
CA PHE A 91 15.01 12.42 0.27
C PHE A 91 14.45 13.85 0.11
N TYR A 92 14.03 14.18 -1.09
CA TYR A 92 13.10 15.29 -1.28
C TYR A 92 11.69 14.89 -0.82
N ARG A 93 10.82 15.88 -0.51
CA ARG A 93 9.44 15.60 -0.04
C ARG A 93 8.63 14.75 -1.01
N HIS A 94 8.77 14.97 -2.30
CA HIS A 94 8.10 14.18 -3.33
C HIS A 94 8.64 12.75 -3.42
N GLU A 95 9.92 12.54 -3.16
CA GLU A 95 10.54 11.20 -3.18
C GLU A 95 10.09 10.35 -2.00
N ILE A 96 10.12 10.91 -0.78
CA ILE A 96 9.71 10.18 0.41
C ILE A 96 8.22 9.81 0.38
N ALA A 97 7.37 10.66 -0.24
CA ALA A 97 5.95 10.34 -0.47
C ALA A 97 5.78 9.12 -1.40
N ILE A 98 6.56 9.04 -2.49
CA ILE A 98 6.55 7.88 -3.39
C ILE A 98 7.04 6.62 -2.67
N VAL A 99 8.18 6.71 -1.99
CA VAL A 99 8.75 5.58 -1.23
C VAL A 99 7.76 5.08 -0.19
N CYS A 100 7.13 5.96 0.56
CA CYS A 100 6.11 5.63 1.54
C CYS A 100 4.94 4.84 0.92
N LEU A 101 4.42 5.28 -0.22
CA LEU A 101 3.33 4.59 -0.92
C LEU A 101 3.76 3.19 -1.37
N LEU A 102 4.96 3.06 -1.93
CA LEU A 102 5.46 1.77 -2.38
C LEU A 102 5.70 0.80 -1.22
N LEU A 103 6.18 1.27 -0.07
CA LEU A 103 6.34 0.47 1.15
C LEU A 103 4.99 -0.01 1.72
N LEU A 104 3.96 0.83 1.66
CA LEU A 104 2.65 0.53 2.25
C LEU A 104 1.71 -0.26 1.34
N ARG A 105 1.89 -0.14 0.02
CA ARG A 105 0.93 -0.65 -0.98
C ARG A 105 1.56 -1.51 -2.08
N GLY A 106 2.88 -1.74 -2.02
CA GLY A 106 3.57 -2.49 -3.07
C GLY A 106 3.60 -1.76 -4.42
N PRO A 107 3.65 -2.50 -5.54
CA PRO A 107 3.83 -1.93 -6.87
C PRO A 107 2.69 -1.01 -7.31
N GLN A 108 3.01 0.20 -7.79
CA GLN A 108 2.05 1.23 -8.20
C GLN A 108 2.36 1.79 -9.59
N THR A 109 1.32 2.20 -10.33
CA THR A 109 1.46 3.00 -11.56
C THR A 109 1.68 4.48 -11.21
N PRO A 110 2.20 5.32 -12.12
CA PRO A 110 2.32 6.76 -11.90
C PRO A 110 0.99 7.45 -11.59
N GLY A 111 -0.10 6.99 -12.23
CA GLY A 111 -1.45 7.50 -11.97
C GLY A 111 -1.94 7.18 -10.56
N GLU A 112 -1.71 5.94 -10.08
CA GLU A 112 -2.01 5.54 -8.71
C GLU A 112 -1.19 6.32 -7.68
N ILE A 113 0.10 6.54 -7.93
CA ILE A 113 0.98 7.32 -7.07
C ILE A 113 0.46 8.76 -6.95
N ARG A 114 0.16 9.43 -8.08
CA ARG A 114 -0.38 10.78 -8.08
C ARG A 114 -1.63 10.92 -7.22
N GLY A 115 -2.62 10.06 -7.45
CA GLY A 115 -3.88 10.14 -6.72
C GLY A 115 -3.78 9.76 -5.24
N ARG A 116 -2.84 8.88 -4.87
CA ARG A 116 -2.68 8.39 -3.49
C ARG A 116 -1.72 9.22 -2.65
N ALA A 117 -0.83 10.00 -3.30
CA ALA A 117 0.15 10.84 -2.62
C ALA A 117 -0.44 12.13 -2.06
N GLU A 118 -1.63 12.57 -2.48
CA GLU A 118 -2.22 13.89 -2.25
C GLU A 118 -2.10 14.39 -0.81
N ARG A 119 -2.27 13.51 0.18
CA ARG A 119 -2.15 13.86 1.60
C ARG A 119 -0.71 14.04 2.09
N MET A 120 0.27 13.55 1.34
CA MET A 120 1.70 13.61 1.68
C MET A 120 2.45 14.62 0.83
N HIS A 121 2.15 14.64 -0.47
CA HIS A 121 2.71 15.54 -1.46
C HIS A 121 1.78 15.68 -2.67
N HIS A 122 1.43 16.90 -3.01
CA HIS A 122 0.66 17.19 -4.23
C HIS A 122 1.58 17.16 -5.44
N PHE A 123 1.22 16.37 -6.47
CA PHE A 123 1.89 16.34 -7.76
C PHE A 123 1.02 17.05 -8.81
N ASP A 124 1.52 18.09 -9.43
CA ASP A 124 0.79 18.89 -10.42
C ASP A 124 0.33 18.04 -11.61
N ASP A 125 1.23 17.16 -12.10
CA ASP A 125 0.96 16.30 -13.24
C ASP A 125 1.67 14.92 -13.14
N LEU A 126 1.44 14.06 -14.12
CA LEU A 126 2.10 12.76 -14.21
C LEU A 126 3.60 12.86 -14.52
N GLY A 127 4.02 13.93 -15.18
CA GLY A 127 5.42 14.20 -15.51
C GLY A 127 6.25 14.41 -14.23
N ALA A 128 5.70 15.14 -13.26
CA ALA A 128 6.34 15.34 -11.96
C ALA A 128 6.55 14.01 -11.20
N VAL A 129 5.56 13.10 -11.24
CA VAL A 129 5.70 11.75 -10.68
C VAL A 129 6.76 10.96 -11.41
N GLN A 130 6.75 10.97 -12.76
CA GLN A 130 7.72 10.24 -13.57
C GLN A 130 9.16 10.74 -13.35
N SER A 131 9.36 12.06 -13.26
CA SER A 131 10.65 12.65 -12.95
C SER A 131 11.18 12.21 -11.58
N SER A 132 10.31 12.19 -10.57
CA SER A 132 10.65 11.73 -9.22
C SER A 132 11.01 10.23 -9.19
N LEU A 133 10.26 9.40 -9.91
CA LEU A 133 10.55 7.97 -10.07
C LEU A 133 11.89 7.75 -10.78
N GLN A 134 12.17 8.50 -11.85
CA GLN A 134 13.44 8.42 -12.55
C GLN A 134 14.62 8.81 -11.66
N HIS A 135 14.44 9.83 -10.80
CA HIS A 135 15.47 10.23 -9.85
C HIS A 135 15.75 9.12 -8.82
N LEU A 136 14.71 8.48 -8.27
CA LEU A 136 14.85 7.34 -7.36
C LEU A 136 15.49 6.11 -8.02
N MET A 137 15.25 5.89 -9.31
CA MET A 137 15.86 4.81 -10.10
C MET A 137 17.34 5.06 -10.43
N LYS A 138 17.75 6.33 -10.54
CA LYS A 138 19.13 6.72 -10.86
C LYS A 138 20.04 6.82 -9.63
N ARG A 139 19.51 6.67 -8.42
CA ARG A 139 20.32 6.65 -7.20
C ARG A 139 21.27 5.45 -7.19
N GLU A 140 22.34 5.55 -6.46
CA GLU A 140 23.33 4.48 -6.25
C GLU A 140 23.42 4.13 -4.76
N PRO A 141 22.87 2.98 -4.33
CA PRO A 141 22.08 2.02 -5.12
C PRO A 141 20.69 2.55 -5.50
N PRO A 142 20.05 2.01 -6.56
CA PRO A 142 18.72 2.39 -6.96
C PRO A 142 17.70 1.99 -5.87
N LEU A 143 16.71 2.82 -5.64
CA LEU A 143 15.69 2.60 -4.59
C LEU A 143 14.33 2.17 -5.13
N VAL A 144 14.13 2.35 -6.44
CA VAL A 144 12.90 2.00 -7.16
C VAL A 144 13.26 1.36 -8.49
N LYS A 145 12.45 0.41 -8.95
CA LYS A 145 12.57 -0.28 -10.25
C LYS A 145 11.23 -0.25 -10.97
N ALA A 146 11.27 -0.10 -12.28
CA ALA A 146 10.11 -0.34 -13.15
C ALA A 146 9.96 -1.84 -13.39
N LEU A 147 8.77 -2.38 -13.18
CA LEU A 147 8.46 -3.78 -13.48
C LEU A 147 8.13 -3.95 -14.96
N PRO A 148 8.41 -5.11 -15.55
CA PRO A 148 7.95 -5.44 -16.89
C PRO A 148 6.42 -5.27 -17.00
N ARG A 149 5.95 -4.83 -18.16
CA ARG A 149 4.50 -4.72 -18.41
C ARG A 149 3.87 -6.10 -18.36
N GLN A 150 2.82 -6.23 -17.56
CA GLN A 150 2.02 -7.45 -17.58
C GLN A 150 1.16 -7.49 -18.85
N PRO A 151 0.96 -8.68 -19.45
CA PRO A 151 0.05 -8.84 -20.58
C PRO A 151 -1.34 -8.28 -20.23
N GLY A 152 -1.91 -7.44 -21.12
CA GLY A 152 -3.19 -6.80 -20.91
C GLY A 152 -3.19 -5.49 -20.11
N THR A 153 -2.06 -5.06 -19.56
CA THR A 153 -1.96 -3.77 -18.85
C THR A 153 -1.33 -2.70 -19.75
N LYS A 154 -1.87 -1.46 -19.69
CA LYS A 154 -1.36 -0.34 -20.48
C LYS A 154 -0.19 0.39 -19.80
N GLU A 155 -0.08 0.30 -18.48
CA GLU A 155 0.85 1.09 -17.69
C GLU A 155 1.90 0.23 -16.98
N VAL A 156 3.11 0.81 -16.84
CA VAL A 156 4.22 0.22 -16.08
C VAL A 156 3.98 0.46 -14.59
N ARG A 157 4.24 -0.56 -13.77
CA ARG A 157 4.24 -0.43 -12.30
C ARG A 157 5.66 -0.27 -11.80
N TYR A 158 5.79 0.47 -10.72
CA TYR A 158 7.06 0.72 -10.03
C TYR A 158 7.03 0.09 -8.66
N VAL A 159 8.16 -0.46 -8.22
CA VAL A 159 8.33 -1.14 -6.93
C VAL A 159 9.56 -0.58 -6.22
N HIS A 160 9.54 -0.54 -4.89
CA HIS A 160 10.73 -0.23 -4.10
C HIS A 160 11.73 -1.41 -4.11
N LEU A 161 13.00 -1.11 -3.90
CA LEU A 161 14.08 -2.10 -3.84
C LEU A 161 14.61 -2.35 -2.41
N PHE A 162 13.93 -1.86 -1.40
CA PHE A 162 14.30 -2.09 0.00
C PHE A 162 14.18 -3.55 0.44
N SER A 163 13.46 -4.39 -0.29
CA SER A 163 13.36 -5.84 -0.04
C SER A 163 14.25 -6.68 -0.98
N GLY A 164 15.23 -6.04 -1.62
CA GLY A 164 16.08 -6.67 -2.64
C GLY A 164 15.45 -6.60 -4.04
N GLU A 165 16.12 -7.20 -5.01
CA GLU A 165 15.58 -7.28 -6.36
C GLU A 165 14.36 -8.19 -6.39
N VAL A 166 13.23 -7.60 -6.74
CA VAL A 166 12.01 -8.36 -7.02
C VAL A 166 12.11 -8.87 -8.46
N ASP A 167 12.79 -9.99 -8.65
CA ASP A 167 12.67 -10.79 -9.86
C ASP A 167 11.33 -11.54 -9.79
N ARG A 168 10.23 -10.85 -10.11
CA ARG A 168 8.95 -11.52 -10.40
C ARG A 168 8.90 -11.95 -11.88
N GLY A 169 9.93 -12.65 -12.32
CA GLY A 169 9.83 -13.70 -13.28
C GLY A 169 9.47 -14.95 -12.49
N GLU A 170 8.24 -15.46 -12.64
CA GLU A 170 7.71 -16.63 -11.96
C GLU A 170 7.53 -16.48 -10.43
N SER A 171 6.44 -15.88 -10.01
CA SER A 171 5.95 -16.08 -8.66
C SER A 171 5.36 -17.49 -8.53
N ASN A 172 6.25 -18.48 -8.38
CA ASN A 172 5.95 -19.70 -7.66
C ASN A 172 6.25 -19.43 -6.19
N SER A 173 5.32 -18.83 -5.48
CA SER A 173 5.27 -18.95 -4.04
C SER A 173 4.81 -20.36 -3.72
N ALA A 174 5.76 -21.25 -3.47
CA ALA A 174 5.52 -22.48 -2.76
C ALA A 174 5.14 -22.12 -1.31
N GLY A 175 3.87 -22.10 -1.04
CA GLY A 175 3.25 -21.91 0.25
C GLY A 175 1.79 -22.31 0.11
N GLU A 176 1.47 -23.59 0.30
CA GLU A 176 0.11 -24.13 0.38
C GLU A 176 -0.70 -23.44 1.50
N PRO A 177 -2.02 -23.22 1.39
CA PRO A 177 -3.02 -23.68 0.43
C PRO A 177 -3.96 -22.56 -0.09
N GLU A 178 -3.64 -21.89 -1.17
CA GLU A 178 -4.54 -20.91 -1.83
C GLU A 178 -5.50 -21.54 -2.87
N ALA A 179 -5.44 -22.86 -3.10
CA ALA A 179 -6.32 -23.53 -4.06
C ALA A 179 -7.79 -23.60 -3.58
N ALA A 180 -8.02 -23.53 -2.27
CA ALA A 180 -9.36 -23.57 -1.69
C ALA A 180 -10.08 -22.20 -1.75
N GLU A 181 -9.36 -21.09 -1.59
CA GLU A 181 -9.97 -19.74 -1.61
C GLU A 181 -10.29 -19.25 -3.03
N LYS A 182 -9.43 -19.54 -4.01
CA LYS A 182 -9.70 -19.16 -5.42
C LYS A 182 -10.88 -19.95 -6.03
N SER A 183 -11.11 -21.17 -5.59
CA SER A 183 -12.31 -21.93 -6.02
C SER A 183 -13.57 -21.42 -5.31
N ALA A 184 -13.48 -20.96 -4.09
CA ALA A 184 -14.58 -20.37 -3.33
C ALA A 184 -14.96 -18.96 -3.88
N ASP A 185 -13.98 -18.16 -4.25
CA ASP A 185 -14.23 -16.84 -4.85
C ASP A 185 -14.76 -16.94 -6.30
N ALA A 186 -14.26 -17.87 -7.11
CA ALA A 186 -14.81 -18.14 -8.44
C ALA A 186 -16.26 -18.61 -8.36
N GLY A 187 -16.60 -19.52 -7.44
CA GLY A 187 -17.97 -19.95 -7.21
C GLY A 187 -18.88 -18.84 -6.67
N ARG A 188 -18.32 -17.91 -5.89
CA ARG A 188 -19.06 -16.76 -5.36
C ARG A 188 -19.31 -15.69 -6.43
N ILE A 189 -18.34 -15.46 -7.32
CA ILE A 189 -18.50 -14.56 -8.48
C ILE A 189 -19.58 -15.11 -9.42
N THR A 190 -19.53 -16.38 -9.80
CA THR A 190 -20.56 -17.00 -10.66
C THR A 190 -21.94 -16.89 -10.04
N LYS A 191 -22.07 -17.13 -8.74
CA LYS A 191 -23.35 -17.00 -8.04
C LYS A 191 -23.89 -15.56 -8.01
N LEU A 192 -23.00 -14.57 -7.82
CA LEU A 192 -23.37 -13.16 -7.90
C LEU A 192 -23.78 -12.73 -9.31
N GLU A 193 -23.11 -13.25 -10.34
CA GLU A 193 -23.47 -13.01 -11.74
C GLU A 193 -24.84 -13.58 -12.09
N GLU A 194 -25.17 -14.78 -11.57
CA GLU A 194 -26.49 -15.39 -11.70
C GLU A 194 -27.58 -14.56 -11.00
N GLU A 195 -27.35 -14.14 -9.75
CA GLU A 195 -28.27 -13.27 -8.99
C GLU A 195 -28.51 -11.92 -9.70
N VAL A 196 -27.47 -11.29 -10.23
CA VAL A 196 -27.58 -10.04 -11.00
C VAL A 196 -28.36 -10.25 -12.29
N SER A 197 -28.18 -11.37 -12.96
CA SER A 197 -28.94 -11.72 -14.18
C SER A 197 -30.43 -11.93 -13.87
N GLU A 198 -30.75 -12.60 -12.78
CA GLU A 198 -32.13 -12.85 -12.35
C GLU A 198 -32.82 -11.54 -11.93
N LEU A 199 -32.17 -10.70 -11.14
CA LEU A 199 -32.68 -9.38 -10.76
C LEU A 199 -32.94 -8.47 -11.97
N ARG A 200 -32.10 -8.51 -12.99
CA ARG A 200 -32.32 -7.76 -14.24
C ARG A 200 -33.54 -8.25 -15.00
N ARG A 201 -33.79 -9.57 -15.01
CA ARG A 201 -34.98 -10.15 -15.61
C ARG A 201 -36.24 -9.70 -14.89
N GLU A 202 -36.26 -9.83 -13.56
CA GLU A 202 -37.41 -9.39 -12.72
C GLU A 202 -37.73 -7.91 -12.91
N LEU A 203 -36.68 -7.08 -12.92
CA LEU A 203 -36.83 -5.64 -13.16
C LEU A 203 -37.39 -5.33 -14.54
N SER A 204 -37.05 -6.12 -15.57
CA SER A 204 -37.59 -5.99 -16.93
C SER A 204 -39.08 -6.37 -16.96
N GLU A 205 -39.44 -7.47 -16.31
CA GLU A 205 -40.84 -7.95 -16.21
C GLU A 205 -41.69 -6.92 -15.43
N LEU A 206 -41.19 -6.39 -14.31
CA LEU A 206 -41.88 -5.38 -13.54
C LEU A 206 -42.11 -4.09 -14.35
N LYS A 207 -41.11 -3.67 -15.13
CA LYS A 207 -41.26 -2.51 -16.03
C LYS A 207 -42.31 -2.71 -17.08
N GLN A 208 -42.43 -3.94 -17.64
CA GLN A 208 -43.47 -4.27 -18.62
C GLN A 208 -44.85 -4.27 -17.97
N GLN A 209 -45.01 -4.88 -16.79
CA GLN A 209 -46.26 -4.86 -16.02
C GLN A 209 -46.68 -3.43 -15.69
N TYR A 210 -45.76 -2.61 -15.25
CA TYR A 210 -46.01 -1.21 -14.96
C TYR A 210 -46.47 -0.42 -16.21
N ALA A 211 -45.83 -0.68 -17.37
CA ALA A 211 -46.20 -0.03 -18.61
C ALA A 211 -47.61 -0.47 -19.09
N LEU A 212 -47.98 -1.74 -18.91
CA LEU A 212 -49.33 -2.26 -19.19
C LEU A 212 -50.38 -1.66 -18.24
N PHE A 213 -50.06 -1.60 -16.95
CA PHE A 213 -50.90 -0.98 -15.92
C PHE A 213 -51.18 0.48 -16.24
N LYS A 214 -50.12 1.25 -16.59
CA LYS A 214 -50.26 2.66 -16.95
C LYS A 214 -51.21 2.88 -18.15
N LYS A 215 -51.15 1.99 -19.18
CA LYS A 215 -52.05 2.04 -20.35
C LYS A 215 -53.52 1.78 -20.02
N GLN A 216 -53.87 1.20 -18.87
CA GLN A 216 -55.26 0.96 -18.47
C GLN A 216 -55.93 2.21 -17.89
N PHE A 217 -55.13 3.23 -17.58
CA PHE A 217 -55.61 4.50 -16.94
C PHE A 217 -55.44 5.73 -17.87
N GLU A 218 -54.87 5.55 -19.06
CA GLU A 218 -54.88 6.53 -20.16
C GLU A 218 -56.00 6.21 -21.17
#